data_82c4ac294f64212f464f1993b40a6c87
#
_entry.id   82c4ac294f64212f464f1993b40a6c87
#
_cell.length_a   1.000
_cell.length_b   1.000
_cell.length_c   1.000
_cell.angle_alpha   90.00
_cell.angle_beta   90.00
_cell.angle_gamma   90.00
#
_symmetry.space_group_name_H-M   'P 1'
#
loop_
_entity.id
_entity.type
_entity.pdbx_description
1 polymer ?
#
loop_
_entity_poly.entity_id
_entity_poly.type
_entity_poly.pdbx_seq_one_letter_code
_entity_poly.pdbx_strand_id
1 'polypeptide(L)'
;VIGLFFAYVNMLRAKGPQEWFWNEIKQLADIDFRFREPEDASEYSERLVADIRKYAPEDILRGADLFETYKPEEIREIIDLMTPQKAIIVVQNHAWNGEGENVEHERWINFPYKKEALDSALLETWAKADAGERLHYPSPNPYIASDFRLRSPASEHKDALFSPTIVH
;
A
#
# COMPACT_ATOMS: atom_id res chain seq x y z
N VAL A 1 -4.68 9.02 -16.44
CA VAL A 1 -4.28 8.37 -15.17
C VAL A 1 -4.99 9.05 -14.00
N ILE A 2 -4.83 10.36 -13.75
CA ILE A 2 -5.38 11.06 -12.58
C ILE A 2 -6.93 10.96 -12.51
N GLY A 3 -7.61 11.14 -13.63
CA GLY A 3 -9.08 10.97 -13.69
C GLY A 3 -9.54 9.57 -13.27
N LEU A 4 -8.80 8.51 -13.65
CA LEU A 4 -9.08 7.14 -13.22
C LEU A 4 -8.85 6.95 -11.70
N PHE A 5 -7.84 7.60 -11.14
CA PHE A 5 -7.62 7.59 -9.70
C PHE A 5 -8.83 8.16 -8.95
N PHE A 6 -9.31 9.34 -9.34
CA PHE A 6 -10.48 9.94 -8.69
C PHE A 6 -11.78 9.18 -8.97
N ALA A 7 -11.91 8.57 -10.16
CA ALA A 7 -13.02 7.66 -10.44
C ALA A 7 -13.02 6.46 -9.48
N TYR A 8 -11.84 5.88 -9.20
CA TYR A 8 -11.71 4.81 -8.22
C TYR A 8 -12.03 5.27 -6.79
N VAL A 9 -11.52 6.43 -6.38
CA VAL A 9 -11.85 7.02 -5.07
C VAL A 9 -13.36 7.26 -4.93
N ASN A 10 -14.02 7.76 -5.97
CA ASN A 10 -15.47 7.95 -5.97
C ASN A 10 -16.22 6.62 -5.86
N MET A 11 -15.74 5.56 -6.51
CA MET A 11 -16.28 4.20 -6.35
C MET A 11 -16.11 3.71 -4.90
N LEU A 12 -14.93 3.88 -4.29
CA LEU A 12 -14.69 3.52 -2.89
C LEU A 12 -15.63 4.28 -1.94
N ARG A 13 -15.85 5.58 -2.20
CA ARG A 13 -16.77 6.41 -1.43
C ARG A 13 -18.22 5.92 -1.54
N ALA A 14 -18.65 5.56 -2.76
CA ALA A 14 -19.99 5.07 -3.01
C ALA A 14 -20.25 3.68 -2.40
N LYS A 15 -19.31 2.77 -2.52
CA LYS A 15 -19.43 1.40 -2.00
C LYS A 15 -19.10 1.27 -0.51
N GLY A 16 -18.33 2.21 0.02
CA GLY A 16 -17.85 2.21 1.40
C GLY A 16 -16.79 1.15 1.69
N PRO A 17 -16.13 1.23 2.85
CA PRO A 17 -15.17 0.23 3.30
C PRO A 17 -15.79 -1.16 3.41
N GLN A 18 -15.02 -2.18 3.06
CA GLN A 18 -15.48 -3.58 3.05
C GLN A 18 -14.75 -4.37 4.13
N GLU A 19 -15.49 -4.94 5.07
CA GLU A 19 -14.92 -5.72 6.18
C GLU A 19 -14.19 -6.96 5.71
N TRP A 20 -14.69 -7.65 4.68
CA TRP A 20 -14.02 -8.83 4.13
C TRP A 20 -12.62 -8.50 3.62
N PHE A 21 -12.44 -7.34 2.97
CA PHE A 21 -11.15 -6.90 2.46
C PHE A 21 -10.18 -6.55 3.60
N TRP A 22 -10.70 -5.89 4.66
CA TRP A 22 -9.92 -5.63 5.87
C TRP A 22 -9.47 -6.94 6.55
N ASN A 23 -10.36 -7.94 6.62
CA ASN A 23 -10.03 -9.26 7.18
C ASN A 23 -8.94 -9.98 6.38
N GLU A 24 -8.94 -9.89 5.05
CA GLU A 24 -7.87 -10.45 4.20
C GLU A 24 -6.53 -9.75 4.45
N ILE A 25 -6.51 -8.41 4.52
CA ILE A 25 -5.29 -7.66 4.83
C ILE A 25 -4.75 -8.05 6.20
N LYS A 26 -5.63 -8.16 7.21
CA LYS A 26 -5.25 -8.62 8.54
C LYS A 26 -4.62 -10.01 8.52
N GLN A 27 -5.23 -10.97 7.81
CA GLN A 27 -4.68 -12.32 7.69
C GLN A 27 -3.31 -12.32 7.00
N LEU A 28 -3.14 -11.53 5.95
CA LEU A 28 -1.86 -11.39 5.25
C LEU A 28 -0.78 -10.78 6.15
N ALA A 29 -1.12 -9.75 6.93
CA ALA A 29 -0.20 -9.14 7.88
C ALA A 29 0.20 -10.11 9.02
N ASP A 30 -0.75 -10.89 9.53
CA ASP A 30 -0.47 -11.92 10.54
C ASP A 30 0.44 -13.03 9.98
N ILE A 31 0.29 -13.42 8.71
CA ILE A 31 1.14 -14.39 8.02
C ILE A 31 2.53 -13.80 7.83
N ASP A 32 2.61 -12.58 7.32
CA ASP A 32 3.88 -11.89 7.08
C ASP A 32 4.69 -11.76 8.37
N PHE A 33 4.07 -11.33 9.44
CA PHE A 33 4.70 -11.25 10.75
C PHE A 33 5.20 -12.62 11.24
N ARG A 34 4.39 -13.67 11.09
CA ARG A 34 4.72 -15.03 11.57
C ARG A 34 5.88 -15.66 10.81
N PHE A 35 5.98 -15.40 9.52
CA PHE A 35 6.95 -16.03 8.61
C PHE A 35 8.00 -15.05 8.10
N ARG A 36 8.14 -13.91 8.76
CA ARG A 36 9.13 -12.89 8.40
C ARG A 36 10.53 -13.49 8.43
N GLU A 37 11.26 -13.27 7.35
CA GLU A 37 12.65 -13.68 7.26
C GLU A 37 13.54 -12.82 8.17
N PRO A 38 14.67 -13.36 8.66
CA PRO A 38 15.65 -12.58 9.40
C PRO A 38 16.17 -11.40 8.55
N GLU A 39 16.13 -10.21 9.10
CA GLU A 39 16.69 -9.00 8.51
C GLU A 39 18.17 -8.85 8.85
N ASP A 40 18.90 -7.97 8.14
CA ASP A 40 20.23 -7.54 8.56
C ASP A 40 20.15 -6.90 9.95
N ALA A 41 21.15 -7.15 10.79
CA ALA A 41 21.13 -6.68 12.18
C ALA A 41 21.11 -5.16 12.32
N SER A 42 21.73 -4.42 11.38
CA SER A 42 21.70 -2.95 11.37
C SER A 42 20.32 -2.44 11.00
N GLU A 43 19.73 -2.93 9.92
CA GLU A 43 18.38 -2.55 9.46
C GLU A 43 17.33 -2.88 10.52
N TYR A 44 17.43 -4.06 11.13
CA TYR A 44 16.56 -4.47 12.23
C TYR A 44 16.64 -3.51 13.42
N SER A 45 17.87 -3.12 13.81
CA SER A 45 18.09 -2.20 14.93
C SER A 45 17.55 -0.81 14.65
N GLU A 46 17.76 -0.29 13.44
CA GLU A 46 17.22 1.02 13.02
C GLU A 46 15.69 1.03 13.02
N ARG A 47 15.07 -0.03 12.54
CA ARG A 47 13.62 -0.20 12.56
C ARG A 47 13.10 -0.25 14.00
N LEU A 48 13.72 -1.03 14.88
CA LEU A 48 13.32 -1.09 16.29
C LEU A 48 13.40 0.26 16.99
N VAL A 49 14.46 1.04 16.76
CA VAL A 49 14.60 2.40 17.32
C VAL A 49 13.48 3.32 16.86
N ALA A 50 13.06 3.18 15.58
CA ALA A 50 11.93 3.95 15.08
C ALA A 50 10.59 3.49 15.70
N ASP A 51 10.41 2.19 15.89
CA ASP A 51 9.16 1.59 16.37
C ASP A 51 8.96 1.79 17.89
N ILE A 52 10.01 1.79 18.69
CA ILE A 52 9.97 2.14 20.14
C ILE A 52 9.34 3.54 20.36
N ARG A 53 9.48 4.44 19.40
CA ARG A 53 8.91 5.79 19.49
C ARG A 53 7.44 5.88 19.07
N LYS A 54 6.91 4.86 18.44
CA LYS A 54 5.56 4.85 17.84
C LYS A 54 4.59 3.94 18.59
N TYR A 55 5.08 2.81 19.07
CA TYR A 55 4.25 1.74 19.61
C TYR A 55 4.46 1.53 21.09
N ALA A 56 3.47 0.96 21.76
CA ALA A 56 3.59 0.48 23.13
C ALA A 56 4.64 -0.65 23.23
N PRO A 57 5.30 -0.85 24.38
CA PRO A 57 6.34 -1.86 24.53
C PRO A 57 5.96 -3.27 24.06
N GLU A 58 4.72 -3.68 24.30
CA GLU A 58 4.15 -4.96 23.89
C GLU A 58 3.98 -5.11 22.37
N ASP A 59 3.88 -3.99 21.66
CA ASP A 59 3.59 -3.94 20.23
C ASP A 59 4.79 -3.55 19.36
N ILE A 60 5.95 -3.25 19.95
CA ILE A 60 7.13 -2.76 19.21
C ILE A 60 7.49 -3.66 18.03
N LEU A 61 7.38 -4.98 18.18
CA LEU A 61 7.78 -5.93 17.14
C LEU A 61 6.75 -6.10 16.02
N ARG A 62 5.48 -5.78 16.27
CA ARG A 62 4.37 -6.04 15.35
C ARG A 62 3.46 -4.85 15.10
N GLY A 63 3.72 -3.71 15.71
CA GLY A 63 2.80 -2.56 15.65
C GLY A 63 2.47 -2.09 14.24
N ALA A 64 3.40 -2.23 13.29
CA ALA A 64 3.18 -1.92 11.88
C ALA A 64 2.22 -2.90 11.18
N ASP A 65 2.11 -4.15 11.69
CA ASP A 65 1.31 -5.24 11.12
C ASP A 65 0.05 -5.49 11.95
N LEU A 66 -0.21 -4.67 12.98
CA LEU A 66 -1.29 -4.89 13.93
C LEU A 66 -2.61 -4.30 13.42
N PHE A 67 -3.53 -5.17 13.05
CA PHE A 67 -4.90 -4.84 12.66
C PHE A 67 -5.87 -5.31 13.74
N GLU A 68 -6.15 -4.48 14.75
CA GLU A 68 -6.98 -4.86 15.89
C GLU A 68 -8.47 -4.86 15.58
N THR A 69 -8.98 -3.73 15.18
CA THR A 69 -10.42 -3.50 15.05
C THR A 69 -10.75 -2.87 13.71
N TYR A 70 -11.75 -3.42 13.02
CA TYR A 70 -12.30 -2.81 11.83
C TYR A 70 -13.06 -1.53 12.19
N LYS A 71 -12.61 -0.40 11.65
CA LYS A 71 -13.20 0.92 11.91
C LYS A 71 -13.62 1.58 10.58
N PRO A 72 -14.75 1.19 10.03
CA PRO A 72 -15.20 1.68 8.73
C PRO A 72 -15.37 3.21 8.68
N GLU A 73 -15.74 3.83 9.79
CA GLU A 73 -15.94 5.28 9.82
C GLU A 73 -14.61 6.03 9.67
N GLU A 74 -13.55 5.61 10.34
CA GLU A 74 -12.22 6.21 10.19
C GLU A 74 -11.68 6.05 8.76
N ILE A 75 -11.90 4.88 8.13
CA ILE A 75 -11.54 4.64 6.73
C ILE A 75 -12.34 5.57 5.81
N ARG A 76 -13.63 5.74 6.07
CA ARG A 76 -14.52 6.63 5.30
C ARG A 76 -14.05 8.08 5.39
N GLU A 77 -13.70 8.55 6.57
CA GLU A 77 -13.16 9.91 6.78
C GLU A 77 -11.92 10.15 5.93
N ILE A 78 -10.98 9.19 5.88
CA ILE A 78 -9.79 9.29 5.03
C ILE A 78 -10.16 9.36 3.55
N ILE A 79 -11.07 8.49 3.09
CA ILE A 79 -11.53 8.49 1.69
C ILE A 79 -12.18 9.83 1.33
N ASP A 80 -12.94 10.43 2.25
CA ASP A 80 -13.61 11.71 2.05
C ASP A 80 -12.63 12.89 1.98
N LEU A 81 -11.46 12.78 2.58
CA LEU A 81 -10.38 13.76 2.42
C LEU A 81 -9.69 13.70 1.05
N MET A 82 -9.78 12.58 0.33
CA MET A 82 -9.12 12.36 -0.97
C MET A 82 -9.89 13.04 -2.10
N THR A 83 -9.87 14.37 -2.15
CA THR A 83 -10.56 15.18 -3.17
C THR A 83 -9.57 15.83 -4.14
N PRO A 84 -9.96 16.10 -5.39
CA PRO A 84 -9.10 16.80 -6.35
C PRO A 84 -8.58 18.14 -5.83
N GLN A 85 -9.40 18.86 -5.05
CA GLN A 85 -9.07 20.18 -4.51
C GLN A 85 -7.98 20.15 -3.43
N LYS A 86 -7.77 18.98 -2.79
CA LYS A 86 -6.73 18.76 -1.78
C LYS A 86 -5.50 18.04 -2.33
N ALA A 87 -5.53 17.65 -3.60
CA ALA A 87 -4.45 16.91 -4.21
C ALA A 87 -3.28 17.83 -4.58
N ILE A 88 -2.06 17.35 -4.30
CA ILE A 88 -0.82 17.89 -4.86
C ILE A 88 -0.38 16.93 -5.96
N ILE A 89 -0.26 17.44 -7.18
CA ILE A 89 0.11 16.63 -8.34
C ILE A 89 1.51 17.05 -8.77
N VAL A 90 2.43 16.09 -8.73
CA VAL A 90 3.80 16.28 -9.20
C VAL A 90 3.93 15.60 -10.56
N VAL A 91 4.33 16.38 -11.57
CA VAL A 91 4.62 15.89 -12.91
C VAL A 91 6.11 16.03 -13.18
N GLN A 92 6.77 14.90 -13.39
CA GLN A 92 8.16 14.88 -13.85
C GLN A 92 8.18 14.72 -15.37
N ASN A 93 8.81 15.65 -16.05
CA ASN A 93 8.91 15.64 -17.50
C ASN A 93 10.36 15.77 -17.94
N HIS A 94 10.86 14.76 -18.61
CA HIS A 94 12.24 14.72 -19.10
C HIS A 94 12.51 15.76 -20.23
N ALA A 95 11.45 16.17 -20.93
CA ALA A 95 11.57 17.16 -22.00
C ALA A 95 11.63 18.61 -21.48
N TRP A 96 11.34 18.83 -20.21
CA TRP A 96 11.45 20.17 -19.62
C TRP A 96 12.89 20.42 -19.16
N ASN A 97 13.50 21.47 -19.69
CA ASN A 97 14.90 21.83 -19.43
C ASN A 97 15.11 22.65 -18.15
N GLY A 98 14.07 22.91 -17.37
CA GLY A 98 14.15 23.74 -16.17
C GLY A 98 14.17 25.24 -16.42
N GLU A 99 13.80 25.67 -17.63
CA GLU A 99 13.79 27.08 -18.03
C GLU A 99 12.35 27.58 -18.23
N GLY A 100 12.18 28.90 -18.20
CA GLY A 100 10.91 29.57 -18.45
C GLY A 100 10.49 30.51 -17.32
N GLU A 101 9.34 31.13 -17.50
CA GLU A 101 8.75 32.02 -16.48
C GLU A 101 8.30 31.27 -15.24
N ASN A 102 8.43 31.91 -14.07
CA ASN A 102 8.01 31.37 -12.77
C ASN A 102 8.70 30.05 -12.36
N VAL A 103 9.92 29.81 -12.81
CA VAL A 103 10.74 28.70 -12.36
C VAL A 103 11.33 29.04 -11.00
N GLU A 104 11.10 28.17 -10.04
CA GLU A 104 11.71 28.18 -8.71
C GLU A 104 12.77 27.09 -8.64
N HIS A 105 13.70 27.21 -7.69
CA HIS A 105 14.70 26.19 -7.43
C HIS A 105 14.58 25.69 -5.99
N GLU A 106 14.63 24.39 -5.83
CA GLU A 106 14.65 23.78 -4.52
C GLU A 106 15.97 24.18 -3.79
N ARG A 107 15.83 24.45 -2.49
CA ARG A 107 16.91 25.09 -1.70
C ARG A 107 18.17 24.23 -1.55
N TRP A 108 18.03 22.90 -1.45
CA TRP A 108 19.11 22.01 -1.01
C TRP A 108 19.87 21.39 -2.16
N ILE A 109 19.16 20.94 -3.19
CA ILE A 109 19.72 20.26 -4.37
C ILE A 109 19.63 21.10 -5.64
N ASN A 110 19.11 22.32 -5.53
CA ASN A 110 18.97 23.28 -6.64
C ASN A 110 18.17 22.71 -7.83
N PHE A 111 17.18 21.87 -7.54
CA PHE A 111 16.32 21.28 -8.56
C PHE A 111 15.30 22.32 -9.05
N PRO A 112 15.18 22.55 -10.38
CA PRO A 112 14.19 23.47 -10.91
C PRO A 112 12.79 22.87 -10.84
N TYR A 113 11.83 23.68 -10.45
CA TYR A 113 10.42 23.31 -10.47
C TYR A 113 9.52 24.51 -10.75
N LYS A 114 8.29 24.23 -11.16
CA LYS A 114 7.26 25.24 -11.39
C LYS A 114 5.99 24.86 -10.67
N LYS A 115 5.36 25.81 -10.01
CA LYS A 115 4.06 25.65 -9.37
C LYS A 115 2.99 26.28 -10.23
N GLU A 116 1.97 25.52 -10.53
CA GLU A 116 0.82 25.98 -11.28
C GLU A 116 -0.47 25.61 -10.56
N ALA A 117 -1.43 26.51 -10.58
CA ALA A 117 -2.79 26.18 -10.09
C ALA A 117 -3.47 25.24 -11.09
N LEU A 118 -4.14 24.24 -10.57
CA LEU A 118 -4.94 23.36 -11.41
C LEU A 118 -6.20 24.09 -11.91
N ASP A 119 -6.54 23.85 -13.17
CA ASP A 119 -7.76 24.39 -13.77
C ASP A 119 -9.01 23.89 -13.03
N SER A 120 -9.90 24.81 -12.71
CA SER A 120 -11.16 24.51 -12.02
C SER A 120 -12.04 23.52 -12.78
N ALA A 121 -12.11 23.64 -14.11
CA ALA A 121 -12.87 22.71 -14.95
C ALA A 121 -12.28 21.28 -14.91
N LEU A 122 -10.95 21.18 -14.81
CA LEU A 122 -10.26 19.91 -14.65
C LEU A 122 -10.56 19.29 -13.28
N LEU A 123 -10.49 20.09 -12.21
CA LEU A 123 -10.83 19.65 -10.85
C LEU A 123 -12.28 19.15 -10.76
N GLU A 124 -13.22 19.87 -11.37
CA GLU A 124 -14.62 19.44 -11.44
C GLU A 124 -14.80 18.14 -12.22
N THR A 125 -14.09 17.98 -13.33
CA THR A 125 -14.10 16.74 -14.12
C THR A 125 -13.63 15.55 -13.29
N TRP A 126 -12.58 15.72 -12.52
CA TRP A 126 -12.08 14.65 -11.64
C TRP A 126 -13.00 14.40 -10.44
N ALA A 127 -13.60 15.45 -9.89
CA ALA A 127 -14.54 15.29 -8.78
C ALA A 127 -15.81 14.51 -9.19
N LYS A 128 -16.21 14.63 -10.45
CA LYS A 128 -17.37 13.93 -11.02
C LYS A 128 -17.01 12.65 -11.79
N ALA A 129 -15.73 12.26 -11.77
CA ALA A 129 -15.27 11.10 -12.52
C ALA A 129 -15.99 9.82 -12.04
N ASP A 130 -16.55 9.09 -13.00
CA ASP A 130 -17.28 7.85 -12.74
C ASP A 130 -16.41 6.62 -13.03
N ALA A 131 -16.51 5.66 -12.16
CA ALA A 131 -15.84 4.38 -12.27
C ALA A 131 -16.41 3.51 -13.41
N GLY A 132 -17.69 3.68 -13.72
CA GLY A 132 -18.42 2.78 -14.60
C GLY A 132 -18.36 1.34 -14.08
N GLU A 133 -18.51 0.38 -15.00
CA GLU A 133 -18.40 -1.05 -14.70
C GLU A 133 -16.94 -1.55 -14.66
N ARG A 134 -15.98 -0.72 -15.08
CA ARG A 134 -14.57 -1.10 -15.21
C ARG A 134 -13.81 -1.13 -13.90
N LEU A 135 -14.23 -0.31 -12.92
CA LEU A 135 -13.57 -0.19 -11.64
C LEU A 135 -14.43 -0.85 -10.55
N HIS A 136 -13.82 -1.78 -9.87
CA HIS A 136 -14.47 -2.53 -8.79
C HIS A 136 -13.44 -2.88 -7.72
N TYR A 137 -13.89 -3.32 -6.56
CA TYR A 137 -13.01 -3.97 -5.58
C TYR A 137 -12.34 -5.19 -6.18
N PRO A 138 -11.12 -5.53 -5.77
CA PRO A 138 -10.51 -6.81 -6.13
C PRO A 138 -11.43 -7.95 -5.69
N SER A 139 -11.35 -9.08 -6.35
CA SER A 139 -12.04 -10.29 -5.91
C SER A 139 -11.38 -10.84 -4.65
N PRO A 140 -12.13 -11.48 -3.75
CA PRO A 140 -11.55 -12.19 -2.61
C PRO A 140 -10.42 -13.13 -3.03
N ASN A 141 -9.34 -13.15 -2.26
CA ASN A 141 -8.18 -13.97 -2.55
C ASN A 141 -8.32 -15.39 -1.98
N PRO A 142 -8.60 -16.41 -2.80
CA PRO A 142 -8.78 -17.79 -2.32
C PRO A 142 -7.47 -18.47 -1.91
N TYR A 143 -6.32 -17.83 -2.13
CA TYR A 143 -5.00 -18.42 -1.87
C TYR A 143 -4.39 -17.99 -0.53
N ILE A 144 -5.12 -17.26 0.30
CA ILE A 144 -4.64 -16.91 1.64
C ILE A 144 -4.58 -18.21 2.47
N ALA A 145 -3.38 -18.57 2.93
CA ALA A 145 -3.17 -19.77 3.70
C ALA A 145 -3.88 -19.69 5.06
N SER A 146 -4.58 -20.74 5.43
CA SER A 146 -5.27 -20.87 6.72
C SER A 146 -4.77 -22.06 7.54
N ASP A 147 -4.06 -23.02 6.93
CA ASP A 147 -3.50 -24.20 7.59
C ASP A 147 -1.97 -24.18 7.48
N PHE A 148 -1.31 -23.97 8.61
CA PHE A 148 0.16 -23.91 8.74
C PHE A 148 0.74 -25.15 9.40
N ARG A 149 -0.01 -26.25 9.45
CA ARG A 149 0.52 -27.52 9.99
C ARG A 149 1.58 -28.06 9.05
N LEU A 150 2.70 -28.45 9.60
CA LEU A 150 3.73 -29.13 8.84
C LEU A 150 3.19 -30.47 8.35
N ARG A 151 3.29 -30.71 7.05
CA ARG A 151 3.02 -32.02 6.48
C ARG A 151 4.19 -32.92 6.86
N SER A 152 3.93 -33.95 7.67
CA SER A 152 4.92 -35.01 7.83
C SER A 152 5.10 -35.71 6.47
N PRO A 153 6.32 -35.90 5.98
CA PRO A 153 6.54 -36.70 4.79
C PRO A 153 5.97 -38.11 5.02
N ALA A 154 5.24 -38.62 4.05
CA ALA A 154 4.80 -40.02 4.09
C ALA A 154 6.03 -40.88 4.29
N SER A 155 5.92 -41.94 5.13
CA SER A 155 7.04 -42.81 5.51
C SER A 155 7.78 -43.40 4.30
N GLU A 156 7.07 -43.52 3.17
CA GLU A 156 7.62 -44.08 1.92
C GLU A 156 8.51 -43.10 1.13
N HIS A 157 8.54 -41.79 1.49
CA HIS A 157 9.32 -40.79 0.76
C HIS A 157 10.33 -40.04 1.63
N LYS A 158 10.63 -40.56 2.83
CA LYS A 158 11.60 -39.91 3.73
C LYS A 158 12.97 -39.69 3.07
N ASP A 159 13.41 -40.59 2.22
CA ASP A 159 14.71 -40.52 1.58
C ASP A 159 14.69 -39.68 0.30
N ALA A 160 13.52 -39.53 -0.35
CA ALA A 160 13.39 -38.76 -1.58
C ALA A 160 13.40 -37.22 -1.37
N LEU A 161 13.06 -36.77 -0.18
CA LEU A 161 13.01 -35.33 0.14
C LEU A 161 14.37 -34.72 0.46
N PHE A 162 15.37 -35.56 0.79
CA PHE A 162 16.70 -35.11 1.19
C PHE A 162 17.82 -35.55 0.23
N SER A 163 17.52 -36.26 -0.84
CA SER A 163 18.47 -36.57 -1.89
C SER A 163 18.25 -35.64 -3.07
N PRO A 164 19.10 -34.60 -3.26
CA PRO A 164 19.02 -33.81 -4.49
C PRO A 164 19.37 -34.71 -5.67
N THR A 165 18.40 -34.93 -6.55
CA THR A 165 18.65 -35.62 -7.81
C THR A 165 19.41 -34.67 -8.72
N ILE A 166 20.71 -34.90 -8.89
CA ILE A 166 21.48 -34.20 -9.92
C ILE A 166 21.01 -34.70 -11.27
N VAL A 167 20.29 -33.86 -11.99
CA VAL A 167 19.94 -34.11 -13.39
C VAL A 167 21.15 -33.70 -14.21
N HIS A 168 21.77 -34.66 -14.88
CA HIS A 168 22.90 -34.47 -15.81
C HIS A 168 22.35 -34.03 -17.20
#